data_2fbfd11abd9d44fe184922331e7186ab
#
_entry.id   2fbfd11abd9d44fe184922331e7186ab
#
_cell.length_a   1.000
_cell.length_b   1.000
_cell.length_c   1.000
_cell.angle_alpha   90.00
_cell.angle_beta   90.00
_cell.angle_gamma   90.00
#
_symmetry.space_group_name_H-M   'P 1'
#
loop_
_entity.id
_entity.type
_entity.pdbx_description
1 polymer ?
#
loop_
_entity_poly.entity_id
_entity_poly.type
_entity_poly.pdbx_seq_one_letter_code
_entity_poly.pdbx_strand_id
1 'polypeptide(L)'
;LSPEHIAEITRLFGNFEEAENGGKPISRIFRTEDFGYCTITVERPLRDEAGNVILGLRGKTKGQPQADSSLRDTENVPLSEDVQTYFEREVLPHVSDAWIDHEKTKVGYEIPFNRHFYVFTPPRPLEVIDAELKQVTDRILEMIGGLSG
;
A
#
# COMPACT_ATOMS: atom_id res chain seq x y z
N LEU A 1 0.62 26.65 7.82
CA LEU A 1 0.87 27.16 6.46
C LEU A 1 1.09 28.66 6.54
N SER A 2 2.21 29.16 6.00
CA SER A 2 2.44 30.59 5.88
C SER A 2 1.65 31.19 4.68
N PRO A 3 1.47 32.53 4.63
CA PRO A 3 0.83 33.17 3.49
C PRO A 3 1.52 32.86 2.15
N GLU A 4 2.85 32.74 2.14
CA GLU A 4 3.64 32.39 0.96
C GLU A 4 3.30 30.96 0.47
N HIS A 5 3.20 29.98 1.40
CA HIS A 5 2.78 28.62 1.06
C HIS A 5 1.38 28.58 0.45
N ILE A 6 0.45 29.37 1.00
CA ILE A 6 -0.92 29.46 0.47
C ILE A 6 -0.92 30.04 -0.94
N ALA A 7 -0.17 31.12 -1.16
CA ALA A 7 -0.04 31.74 -2.47
C ALA A 7 0.56 30.79 -3.50
N GLU A 8 1.60 30.05 -3.14
CA GLU A 8 2.25 29.07 -4.03
C GLU A 8 1.30 27.91 -4.38
N ILE A 9 0.62 27.32 -3.38
CA ILE A 9 -0.37 26.25 -3.62
C ILE A 9 -1.48 26.75 -4.55
N THR A 10 -2.01 27.95 -4.31
CA THR A 10 -3.05 28.56 -5.15
C THR A 10 -2.58 28.77 -6.58
N ARG A 11 -1.35 29.25 -6.76
CA ARG A 11 -0.75 29.45 -8.08
C ARG A 11 -0.57 28.13 -8.83
N LEU A 12 0.04 27.12 -8.20
CA LEU A 12 0.29 25.80 -8.80
C LEU A 12 -1.01 25.11 -9.21
N PHE A 13 -1.99 25.12 -8.30
CA PHE A 13 -3.30 24.55 -8.58
C PHE A 13 -4.03 25.31 -9.71
N GLY A 14 -4.04 26.65 -9.66
CA GLY A 14 -4.73 27.48 -10.66
C GLY A 14 -4.12 27.38 -12.06
N ASN A 15 -2.80 27.18 -12.15
CA ASN A 15 -2.08 27.01 -13.41
C ASN A 15 -2.04 25.56 -13.90
N PHE A 16 -2.49 24.60 -13.08
CA PHE A 16 -2.38 23.17 -13.34
C PHE A 16 -0.93 22.76 -13.66
N GLU A 17 -0.03 22.99 -12.70
CA GLU A 17 1.43 22.98 -12.90
C GLU A 17 2.10 22.00 -11.97
N GLU A 18 3.03 21.18 -12.50
CA GLU A 18 3.92 20.37 -11.69
C GLU A 18 5.10 21.19 -11.18
N ALA A 19 5.53 20.94 -9.94
CA ALA A 19 6.63 21.67 -9.34
C ALA A 19 7.46 20.82 -8.36
N GLU A 20 8.71 21.22 -8.21
CA GLU A 20 9.67 20.64 -7.26
C GLU A 20 10.38 21.75 -6.47
N ASN A 21 10.74 21.44 -5.23
CA ASN A 21 11.55 22.30 -4.41
C ASN A 21 12.71 21.48 -3.82
N GLY A 22 13.95 21.86 -4.17
CA GLY A 22 15.15 21.15 -3.74
C GLY A 22 15.19 19.67 -4.14
N GLY A 23 14.68 19.33 -5.34
CA GLY A 23 14.60 17.96 -5.84
C GLY A 23 13.47 17.11 -5.21
N LYS A 24 12.57 17.74 -4.42
CA LYS A 24 11.40 17.10 -3.83
C LYS A 24 10.15 17.56 -4.56
N PRO A 25 9.28 16.64 -5.00
CA PRO A 25 8.02 17.00 -5.63
C PRO A 25 7.11 17.71 -4.62
N ILE A 26 6.55 18.85 -5.02
CA ILE A 26 5.55 19.60 -4.25
C ILE A 26 4.19 19.66 -4.94
N SER A 27 4.17 19.43 -6.26
CA SER A 27 2.95 19.29 -7.05
C SER A 27 3.15 18.26 -8.15
N ARG A 28 2.16 17.38 -8.34
CA ARG A 28 2.12 16.37 -9.41
C ARG A 28 0.73 16.32 -10.02
N ILE A 29 0.67 16.04 -11.31
CA ILE A 29 -0.56 15.91 -12.07
C ILE A 29 -0.73 14.44 -12.46
N PHE A 30 -1.88 13.88 -12.14
CA PHE A 30 -2.23 12.50 -12.44
C PHE A 30 -3.58 12.43 -13.13
N ARG A 31 -3.80 11.38 -13.87
CA ARG A 31 -5.12 11.03 -14.39
C ARG A 31 -5.91 10.31 -13.31
N THR A 32 -7.23 10.39 -13.38
CA THR A 32 -8.11 9.71 -12.41
C THR A 32 -7.86 8.19 -12.40
N GLU A 33 -7.59 7.61 -13.57
CA GLU A 33 -7.32 6.18 -13.72
C GLU A 33 -6.05 5.71 -12.98
N ASP A 34 -5.08 6.61 -12.77
CA ASP A 34 -3.82 6.29 -12.08
C ASP A 34 -4.04 5.97 -10.58
N PHE A 35 -5.17 6.37 -10.03
CA PHE A 35 -5.57 6.12 -8.65
C PHE A 35 -6.72 5.12 -8.51
N GLY A 36 -7.23 4.65 -9.65
CA GLY A 36 -8.33 3.70 -9.69
C GLY A 36 -7.87 2.26 -9.55
N TYR A 37 -8.66 1.47 -8.84
CA TYR A 37 -8.48 0.03 -8.75
C TYR A 37 -9.83 -0.69 -8.74
N CYS A 38 -9.78 -1.95 -9.12
CA CYS A 38 -10.88 -2.87 -9.06
C CYS A 38 -10.60 -3.86 -7.93
N THR A 39 -11.36 -3.80 -6.83
CA THR A 39 -11.29 -4.82 -5.78
C THR A 39 -12.04 -6.04 -6.26
N ILE A 40 -11.33 -7.13 -6.51
CA ILE A 40 -11.90 -8.44 -6.82
C ILE A 40 -12.00 -9.29 -5.55
N THR A 41 -13.03 -10.11 -5.46
CA THR A 41 -13.16 -11.11 -4.40
C THR A 41 -12.66 -12.44 -4.93
N VAL A 42 -11.64 -12.97 -4.25
CA VAL A 42 -11.03 -14.27 -4.54
C VAL A 42 -11.68 -15.31 -3.63
N GLU A 43 -12.36 -16.27 -4.23
CA GLU A 43 -13.01 -17.39 -3.54
C GLU A 43 -12.18 -18.66 -3.73
N ARG A 44 -12.25 -19.55 -2.75
CA ARG A 44 -11.62 -20.87 -2.78
C ARG A 44 -12.66 -21.95 -2.44
N PRO A 45 -12.47 -23.20 -2.90
CA PRO A 45 -13.45 -24.25 -2.68
C PRO A 45 -13.46 -24.72 -1.23
N LEU A 46 -14.66 -24.86 -0.68
CA LEU A 46 -14.90 -25.57 0.57
C LEU A 46 -14.62 -27.07 0.36
N ARG A 47 -13.89 -27.69 1.29
CA ARG A 47 -13.52 -29.10 1.24
C ARG A 47 -14.03 -29.86 2.46
N ASP A 48 -14.35 -31.12 2.26
CA ASP A 48 -14.68 -32.04 3.34
C ASP A 48 -13.42 -32.52 4.11
N GLU A 49 -13.61 -33.32 5.16
CA GLU A 49 -12.51 -33.88 5.95
C GLU A 49 -11.55 -34.79 5.16
N ALA A 50 -12.01 -35.32 4.01
CA ALA A 50 -11.21 -36.14 3.10
C ALA A 50 -10.50 -35.29 2.02
N GLY A 51 -10.69 -33.94 2.04
CA GLY A 51 -10.11 -33.00 1.09
C GLY A 51 -10.86 -32.84 -0.25
N ASN A 52 -12.04 -33.49 -0.41
CA ASN A 52 -12.82 -33.37 -1.62
C ASN A 52 -13.58 -32.04 -1.66
N VAL A 53 -13.69 -31.45 -2.85
CA VAL A 53 -14.45 -30.21 -3.06
C VAL A 53 -15.94 -30.45 -2.88
N ILE A 54 -16.56 -29.65 -2.02
CA ILE A 54 -18.00 -29.66 -1.80
C ILE A 54 -18.70 -28.85 -2.89
N LEU A 55 -19.68 -29.50 -3.57
CA LEU A 55 -20.42 -28.84 -4.65
C LEU A 55 -21.80 -28.34 -4.15
N GLY A 56 -22.25 -27.25 -4.73
CA GLY A 56 -23.58 -26.71 -4.48
C GLY A 56 -24.68 -27.67 -4.89
N LEU A 57 -25.66 -27.86 -4.01
CA LEU A 57 -26.77 -28.82 -4.22
C LEU A 57 -27.98 -28.18 -4.87
N ARG A 58 -28.16 -26.86 -4.79
CA ARG A 58 -29.39 -26.15 -5.21
C ARG A 58 -29.05 -24.77 -5.82
N GLY A 59 -30.01 -24.22 -6.57
CA GLY A 59 -29.96 -22.86 -7.10
C GLY A 59 -28.95 -22.66 -8.22
N LYS A 60 -28.47 -21.43 -8.37
CA LYS A 60 -27.50 -21.01 -9.43
C LYS A 60 -26.16 -21.70 -9.32
N THR A 61 -25.77 -22.13 -8.12
CA THR A 61 -24.48 -22.76 -7.83
C THR A 61 -24.52 -24.29 -7.86
N LYS A 62 -25.61 -24.88 -8.32
CA LYS A 62 -25.74 -26.35 -8.39
C LYS A 62 -24.65 -26.96 -9.29
N GLY A 63 -23.84 -27.84 -8.71
CA GLY A 63 -22.72 -28.50 -9.39
C GLY A 63 -21.44 -27.65 -9.50
N GLN A 64 -21.43 -26.42 -8.97
CA GLN A 64 -20.25 -25.60 -8.86
C GLN A 64 -19.61 -25.73 -7.47
N PRO A 65 -18.32 -25.51 -7.31
CA PRO A 65 -17.66 -25.47 -6.01
C PRO A 65 -18.34 -24.47 -5.06
N GLN A 66 -18.58 -24.89 -3.84
CA GLN A 66 -19.00 -23.96 -2.78
C GLN A 66 -17.79 -23.18 -2.30
N ALA A 67 -17.97 -21.86 -2.08
CA ALA A 67 -16.94 -21.02 -1.55
C ALA A 67 -16.74 -21.26 -0.05
N ASP A 68 -15.50 -21.37 0.38
CA ASP A 68 -15.11 -21.34 1.79
C ASP A 68 -14.93 -19.88 2.24
N SER A 69 -15.86 -19.39 3.05
CA SER A 69 -15.82 -18.00 3.53
C SER A 69 -14.61 -17.70 4.43
N SER A 70 -13.98 -18.73 5.02
CA SER A 70 -12.80 -18.58 5.86
C SER A 70 -11.52 -18.38 5.04
N LEU A 71 -11.52 -18.79 3.76
CA LEU A 71 -10.42 -18.68 2.82
C LEU A 71 -10.64 -17.55 1.79
N ARG A 72 -11.73 -16.81 1.93
CA ARG A 72 -12.03 -15.67 1.06
C ARG A 72 -11.00 -14.57 1.26
N ASP A 73 -10.52 -13.99 0.16
CA ASP A 73 -9.59 -12.88 0.15
C ASP A 73 -10.02 -11.84 -0.89
N THR A 74 -9.34 -10.70 -0.89
CA THR A 74 -9.59 -9.62 -1.85
C THR A 74 -8.28 -9.09 -2.41
N GLU A 75 -8.27 -8.80 -3.72
CA GLU A 75 -7.13 -8.17 -4.39
C GLU A 75 -7.55 -6.88 -5.07
N ASN A 76 -6.66 -5.90 -5.06
CA ASN A 76 -6.85 -4.61 -5.73
C ASN A 76 -6.08 -4.60 -7.06
N VAL A 77 -6.79 -4.72 -8.14
CA VAL A 77 -6.24 -4.70 -9.50
C VAL A 77 -6.29 -3.27 -10.02
N PRO A 78 -5.16 -2.66 -10.46
CA PRO A 78 -5.17 -1.34 -11.08
C PRO A 78 -6.16 -1.26 -12.25
N LEU A 79 -6.88 -0.14 -12.42
CA LEU A 79 -7.81 0.02 -13.55
C LEU A 79 -7.11 0.02 -14.91
N SER A 80 -5.81 0.19 -14.95
CA SER A 80 -4.97 0.09 -16.14
C SER A 80 -4.69 -1.35 -16.58
N GLU A 81 -5.01 -2.36 -15.75
CA GLU A 81 -4.78 -3.78 -16.02
C GLU A 81 -6.09 -4.53 -16.24
N ASP A 82 -6.03 -5.57 -17.08
CA ASP A 82 -7.12 -6.53 -17.22
C ASP A 82 -7.19 -7.45 -16.01
N VAL A 83 -8.38 -7.53 -15.39
CA VAL A 83 -8.61 -8.29 -14.16
C VAL A 83 -8.25 -9.77 -14.29
N GLN A 84 -8.61 -10.38 -15.43
CA GLN A 84 -8.35 -11.81 -15.64
C GLN A 84 -6.86 -12.08 -15.82
N THR A 85 -6.19 -11.25 -16.59
CA THR A 85 -4.73 -11.33 -16.80
C THR A 85 -3.96 -11.15 -15.48
N TYR A 86 -4.39 -10.19 -14.66
CA TYR A 86 -3.81 -9.98 -13.32
C TYR A 86 -4.01 -11.23 -12.45
N PHE A 87 -5.23 -11.76 -12.39
CA PHE A 87 -5.56 -12.91 -11.58
C PHE A 87 -4.75 -14.15 -11.95
N GLU A 88 -4.57 -14.42 -13.25
CA GLU A 88 -3.77 -15.54 -13.76
C GLU A 88 -2.28 -15.38 -13.44
N ARG A 89 -1.77 -14.16 -13.44
CA ARG A 89 -0.36 -13.87 -13.17
C ARG A 89 -0.03 -13.84 -11.68
N GLU A 90 -0.88 -13.22 -10.86
CA GLU A 90 -0.55 -12.91 -9.47
C GLU A 90 -1.22 -13.87 -8.46
N VAL A 91 -2.40 -14.39 -8.75
CA VAL A 91 -3.17 -15.21 -7.80
C VAL A 91 -3.04 -16.70 -8.06
N LEU A 92 -3.31 -17.15 -9.29
CA LEU A 92 -3.33 -18.58 -9.62
C LEU A 92 -2.01 -19.33 -9.35
N PRO A 93 -0.80 -18.74 -9.49
CA PRO A 93 0.43 -19.44 -9.17
C PRO A 93 0.54 -19.82 -7.68
N HIS A 94 -0.12 -19.07 -6.80
CA HIS A 94 -0.13 -19.29 -5.36
C HIS A 94 -1.35 -20.11 -4.89
N VAL A 95 -2.47 -19.97 -5.60
CA VAL A 95 -3.76 -20.58 -5.24
C VAL A 95 -4.46 -21.06 -6.50
N SER A 96 -4.03 -22.21 -7.00
CA SER A 96 -4.46 -22.75 -8.30
C SER A 96 -5.94 -23.17 -8.39
N ASP A 97 -6.63 -23.30 -7.25
CA ASP A 97 -8.04 -23.67 -7.15
C ASP A 97 -8.98 -22.46 -6.90
N ALA A 98 -8.44 -21.26 -6.93
CA ALA A 98 -9.19 -20.03 -6.72
C ALA A 98 -9.99 -19.58 -7.95
N TRP A 99 -11.05 -18.81 -7.72
CA TRP A 99 -11.80 -18.11 -8.79
C TRP A 99 -12.24 -16.72 -8.32
N ILE A 100 -12.60 -15.86 -9.27
CA ILE A 100 -13.11 -14.51 -9.00
C ILE A 100 -14.63 -14.57 -8.86
N ASP A 101 -15.17 -13.99 -7.78
CA ASP A 101 -16.59 -13.67 -7.66
C ASP A 101 -16.87 -12.29 -8.29
N HIS A 102 -17.22 -12.29 -9.56
CA HIS A 102 -17.47 -11.05 -10.30
C HIS A 102 -18.65 -10.23 -9.78
N GLU A 103 -19.63 -10.87 -9.07
CA GLU A 103 -20.78 -10.15 -8.50
C GLU A 103 -20.36 -9.25 -7.32
N LYS A 104 -19.21 -9.51 -6.71
CA LYS A 104 -18.65 -8.76 -5.58
C LYS A 104 -17.56 -7.75 -5.96
N THR A 105 -17.25 -7.62 -7.24
CA THR A 105 -16.25 -6.69 -7.73
C THR A 105 -16.70 -5.24 -7.50
N LYS A 106 -15.76 -4.40 -7.01
CA LYS A 106 -16.00 -2.98 -6.70
C LYS A 106 -14.89 -2.12 -7.28
N VAL A 107 -15.24 -0.95 -7.79
CA VAL A 107 -14.26 0.06 -8.19
C VAL A 107 -14.03 1.03 -7.05
N GLY A 108 -12.78 1.29 -6.73
CA GLY A 108 -12.35 2.26 -5.73
C GLY A 108 -11.26 3.19 -6.28
N TYR A 109 -10.98 4.25 -5.53
CA TYR A 109 -9.92 5.21 -5.84
C TYR A 109 -9.17 5.53 -4.55
N GLU A 110 -7.85 5.48 -4.61
CA GLU A 110 -6.98 5.83 -3.50
C GLU A 110 -5.78 6.63 -4.00
N ILE A 111 -5.51 7.76 -3.35
CA ILE A 111 -4.33 8.58 -3.66
C ILE A 111 -3.23 8.24 -2.65
N PRO A 112 -2.22 7.44 -3.03
CA PRO A 112 -1.13 7.05 -2.13
C PRO A 112 -0.11 8.19 -2.01
N PHE A 113 -0.42 9.24 -1.24
CA PHE A 113 0.42 10.43 -1.08
C PHE A 113 1.87 10.09 -0.74
N ASN A 114 2.08 9.13 0.15
CA ASN A 114 3.43 8.70 0.54
C ASN A 114 4.24 8.18 -0.65
N ARG A 115 3.62 7.44 -1.55
CA ARG A 115 4.29 6.91 -2.75
C ARG A 115 4.79 8.03 -3.66
N HIS A 116 4.05 9.14 -3.75
CA HIS A 116 4.35 10.22 -4.71
C HIS A 116 5.21 11.34 -4.10
N PHE A 117 5.12 11.56 -2.79
CA PHE A 117 5.76 12.69 -2.12
C PHE A 117 6.78 12.27 -1.05
N TYR A 118 6.86 10.99 -0.69
CA TYR A 118 7.86 10.52 0.25
C TYR A 118 9.24 10.47 -0.38
N VAL A 119 10.18 11.19 0.23
CA VAL A 119 11.60 11.10 -0.11
C VAL A 119 12.31 10.35 0.99
N PHE A 120 12.85 9.18 0.67
CA PHE A 120 13.61 8.38 1.62
C PHE A 120 14.85 9.14 2.07
N THR A 121 14.97 9.37 3.36
CA THR A 121 16.19 9.89 3.98
C THR A 121 16.86 8.73 4.70
N PRO A 122 18.04 8.28 4.27
CA PRO A 122 18.72 7.18 4.94
C PRO A 122 19.05 7.56 6.38
N PRO A 123 19.01 6.61 7.32
CA PRO A 123 19.43 6.86 8.68
C PRO A 123 20.90 7.29 8.71
N ARG A 124 21.26 8.05 9.72
CA ARG A 124 22.66 8.46 9.91
C ARG A 124 23.56 7.24 10.08
N PRO A 125 24.81 7.28 9.58
CA PRO A 125 25.76 6.18 9.78
C PRO A 125 25.92 5.85 11.27
N LEU A 126 26.08 4.57 11.58
CA LEU A 126 26.16 4.09 12.97
C LEU A 126 27.35 4.74 13.70
N GLU A 127 28.49 4.90 13.01
CA GLU A 127 29.70 5.51 13.54
C GLU A 127 29.47 6.96 13.99
N VAL A 128 28.61 7.70 13.30
CA VAL A 128 28.26 9.08 13.67
C VAL A 128 27.42 9.10 14.93
N ILE A 129 26.47 8.17 15.04
CA ILE A 129 25.61 8.03 16.21
C ILE A 129 26.44 7.62 17.45
N ASP A 130 27.35 6.66 17.29
CA ASP A 130 28.22 6.18 18.36
C ASP A 130 29.18 7.29 18.85
N ALA A 131 29.74 8.09 17.93
CA ALA A 131 30.57 9.22 18.29
C ALA A 131 29.81 10.28 19.09
N GLU A 132 28.58 10.62 18.69
CA GLU A 132 27.72 11.55 19.43
C GLU A 132 27.33 11.02 20.80
N LEU A 133 26.98 9.73 20.91
CA LEU A 133 26.67 9.07 22.18
C LEU A 133 27.88 9.13 23.14
N LYS A 134 29.08 8.87 22.64
CA LYS A 134 30.30 8.96 23.43
C LYS A 134 30.53 10.37 23.95
N GLN A 135 30.39 11.40 23.09
CA GLN A 135 30.53 12.79 23.50
C GLN A 135 29.54 13.19 24.60
N VAL A 136 28.27 12.76 24.47
CA VAL A 136 27.25 13.01 25.49
C VAL A 136 27.58 12.30 26.80
N THR A 137 28.04 11.06 26.73
CA THR A 137 28.44 10.28 27.91
C THR A 137 29.64 10.93 28.63
N ASP A 138 30.67 11.32 27.89
CA ASP A 138 31.88 11.99 28.45
C ASP A 138 31.46 13.27 29.15
N ARG A 139 30.59 14.08 28.52
CA ARG A 139 30.07 15.31 29.11
C ARG A 139 29.28 15.10 30.40
N ILE A 140 28.48 14.04 30.45
CA ILE A 140 27.72 13.66 31.67
C ILE A 140 28.70 13.28 32.79
N LEU A 141 29.75 12.50 32.48
CA LEU A 141 30.76 12.10 33.45
C LEU A 141 31.53 13.31 34.01
N GLU A 142 31.90 14.27 33.16
CA GLU A 142 32.52 15.55 33.60
C GLU A 142 31.61 16.32 34.55
N MET A 143 30.32 16.44 34.23
CA MET A 143 29.38 17.17 35.08
C MET A 143 29.16 16.47 36.44
N ILE A 144 29.11 15.15 36.48
CA ILE A 144 29.00 14.37 37.72
C ILE A 144 30.28 14.47 38.54
N GLY A 145 31.47 14.38 37.89
CA GLY A 145 32.78 14.53 38.53
C GLY A 145 32.99 15.91 39.17
N GLY A 146 32.44 16.96 38.54
CA GLY A 146 32.47 18.33 39.10
C GLY A 146 31.54 18.56 40.29
N LEU A 147 30.62 17.68 40.57
CA LEU A 147 29.69 17.74 41.73
C LEU A 147 30.28 17.04 42.98
N SER A 148 31.33 16.27 42.84
CA SER A 148 31.96 15.47 43.92
C SER A 148 33.27 16.07 44.48
N GLY A 149 33.55 17.32 44.17
CA GLY A 149 34.73 18.07 44.66
C GLY A 149 34.40 19.09 45.75
#